data_06d85d8b65c54d536a36633d94cd04b5
#
_entry.id   06d85d8b65c54d536a36633d94cd04b5
#
_cell.length_a   1.000
_cell.length_b   1.000
_cell.length_c   1.000
_cell.angle_alpha   90.00
_cell.angle_beta   90.00
_cell.angle_gamma   90.00
#
_symmetry.space_group_name_H-M   'P 1'
#
loop_
_entity.id
_entity.type
_entity.pdbx_description
1 polymer ?
#
loop_
_entity_poly.entity_id
_entity_poly.type
_entity_poly.pdbx_seq_one_letter_code
_entity_poly.pdbx_strand_id
1 'polypeptide(L)'
;MVSETKTTEAPTLRRELKARHLTMIAIGGSIGTGLFVASGATISQAGPGGALLSYILIGLMVYFLMTSLGELAAFMPVSGSFATYGQNYVEEGFGFALGWNYWYNWAVTIAVDLVASQLVMSYWFPDTPGWIWSALFLGIMFLLNWISVRGFGEAEYWFSLIKVATVIIFIIVGVMMIVGIFKGSQPTGWSNWGIADAPFAGGFSAMIGVAMIVGFSFQGTELIGIAAGESEDPEKNIPRAVRQVFWRILLFYVFAILIISLIIPYTDPSLLRNDVKDISVSPFTLVFQHAGLLSAAAVMNAVILTAVLSAGNSGMYASTRMLYTLACDGKAPRIFSKLSRGGVPRNALYATTVIAGLCFLTSMFGNQTVYLWLLNTSGMTGFIAWLGIAISHYRFRRGYVKQGHDLNNLPYRSGFFPLGPIFAFVLCLIITLGQNYEAFLADTIDWGAVTATYIGIPLFLIIWFGYKLTKGTRFVRYSEMDFPERFK
;
A
#
# COMPACT_ATOMS: atom_id res chain seq x y z
N MET A 1 -12.48 -48.46 27.32
CA MET A 1 -13.08 -47.22 26.78
C MET A 1 -11.98 -46.17 26.81
N VAL A 2 -11.29 -46.01 25.69
CA VAL A 2 -10.29 -44.96 25.52
C VAL A 2 -11.04 -43.72 25.04
N SER A 3 -11.07 -42.70 25.88
CA SER A 3 -11.65 -41.40 25.55
C SER A 3 -10.82 -40.77 24.42
N GLU A 4 -11.38 -40.73 23.20
CA GLU A 4 -10.90 -39.89 22.13
C GLU A 4 -11.02 -38.43 22.57
N THR A 5 -9.92 -37.85 23.00
CA THR A 5 -9.76 -36.39 23.13
C THR A 5 -9.88 -35.82 21.72
N LYS A 6 -11.04 -35.32 21.33
CA LYS A 6 -11.25 -34.45 20.20
C LYS A 6 -10.30 -33.23 20.39
N THR A 7 -9.15 -33.25 19.74
CA THR A 7 -8.38 -32.05 19.48
C THR A 7 -9.25 -31.14 18.65
N THR A 8 -9.89 -30.15 19.28
CA THR A 8 -10.58 -29.06 18.59
C THR A 8 -9.49 -28.30 17.82
N GLU A 9 -9.35 -28.61 16.53
CA GLU A 9 -8.52 -27.81 15.63
C GLU A 9 -8.96 -26.35 15.75
N ALA A 10 -7.99 -25.46 15.95
CA ALA A 10 -8.26 -24.03 15.99
C ALA A 10 -8.95 -23.62 14.68
N PRO A 11 -9.98 -22.77 14.72
CA PRO A 11 -10.69 -22.36 13.52
C PRO A 11 -9.72 -21.67 12.57
N THR A 12 -9.51 -22.27 11.40
CA THR A 12 -8.64 -21.74 10.34
C THR A 12 -9.45 -20.88 9.38
N LEU A 13 -8.79 -19.86 8.80
CA LEU A 13 -9.38 -19.06 7.74
C LEU A 13 -9.70 -19.92 6.52
N ARG A 14 -10.80 -19.63 5.84
CA ARG A 14 -11.24 -20.42 4.68
C ARG A 14 -10.43 -20.03 3.45
N ARG A 15 -9.97 -21.03 2.68
CA ARG A 15 -9.30 -20.84 1.38
C ARG A 15 -10.34 -20.72 0.26
N GLU A 16 -10.91 -19.53 0.08
CA GLU A 16 -11.98 -19.25 -0.89
C GLU A 16 -11.58 -18.25 -1.99
N LEU A 17 -10.34 -17.73 -1.95
CA LEU A 17 -9.83 -16.78 -2.97
C LEU A 17 -9.28 -17.55 -4.19
N LYS A 18 -9.98 -17.41 -5.32
CA LYS A 18 -9.60 -17.99 -6.61
C LYS A 18 -8.45 -17.21 -7.26
N ALA A 19 -7.79 -17.82 -8.27
CA ALA A 19 -6.74 -17.19 -9.06
C ALA A 19 -7.12 -15.80 -9.59
N ARG A 20 -8.36 -15.63 -10.10
CA ARG A 20 -8.86 -14.33 -10.58
C ARG A 20 -8.91 -13.26 -9.51
N HIS A 21 -9.30 -13.62 -8.27
CA HIS A 21 -9.36 -12.70 -7.14
C HIS A 21 -7.95 -12.23 -6.77
N LEU A 22 -7.00 -13.15 -6.61
CA LEU A 22 -5.60 -12.82 -6.30
C LEU A 22 -4.94 -11.99 -7.39
N THR A 23 -5.18 -12.29 -8.66
CA THR A 23 -4.71 -11.50 -9.79
C THR A 23 -5.23 -10.07 -9.71
N MET A 24 -6.53 -9.87 -9.46
CA MET A 24 -7.12 -8.55 -9.37
C MET A 24 -6.70 -7.80 -8.10
N ILE A 25 -6.57 -8.47 -6.96
CA ILE A 25 -5.99 -7.89 -5.74
C ILE A 25 -4.55 -7.42 -6.02
N ALA A 26 -3.74 -8.25 -6.70
CA ALA A 26 -2.37 -7.90 -7.05
C ALA A 26 -2.29 -6.72 -8.04
N ILE A 27 -3.21 -6.60 -8.99
CA ILE A 27 -3.20 -5.52 -10.00
C ILE A 27 -3.86 -4.26 -9.46
N GLY A 28 -5.04 -4.37 -8.86
CA GLY A 28 -5.88 -3.25 -8.47
C GLY A 28 -5.76 -2.81 -7.02
N GLY A 29 -5.25 -3.67 -6.11
CA GLY A 29 -5.23 -3.39 -4.67
C GLY A 29 -4.43 -2.15 -4.27
N SER A 30 -3.41 -1.77 -5.06
CA SER A 30 -2.61 -0.57 -4.82
C SER A 30 -3.04 0.65 -5.66
N ILE A 31 -3.94 0.48 -6.64
CA ILE A 31 -4.46 1.61 -7.42
C ILE A 31 -5.56 2.28 -6.59
N GLY A 32 -5.23 3.36 -5.92
CA GLY A 32 -6.12 4.08 -5.02
C GLY A 32 -5.72 5.55 -4.86
N THR A 33 -5.88 6.07 -3.66
CA THR A 33 -5.66 7.46 -3.29
C THR A 33 -4.26 7.95 -3.66
N GLY A 34 -3.22 7.14 -3.45
CA GLY A 34 -1.84 7.53 -3.76
C GLY A 34 -1.64 7.87 -5.23
N LEU A 35 -2.11 7.04 -6.15
CA LEU A 35 -1.97 7.29 -7.58
C LEU A 35 -2.94 8.36 -8.09
N PHE A 36 -4.22 8.23 -7.77
CA PHE A 36 -5.25 9.10 -8.35
C PHE A 36 -5.31 10.51 -7.73
N VAL A 37 -4.92 10.66 -6.47
CA VAL A 37 -5.03 11.93 -5.75
C VAL A 37 -3.65 12.52 -5.45
N ALA A 38 -2.77 11.77 -4.79
CA ALA A 38 -1.51 12.29 -4.29
C ALA A 38 -0.43 12.48 -5.38
N SER A 39 -0.60 11.91 -6.58
CA SER A 39 0.38 12.04 -7.67
C SER A 39 0.55 13.47 -8.18
N GLY A 40 -0.47 14.31 -8.04
CA GLY A 40 -0.37 15.74 -8.37
C GLY A 40 0.69 16.46 -7.57
N ALA A 41 0.75 16.19 -6.27
CA ALA A 41 1.76 16.77 -5.38
C ALA A 41 3.19 16.37 -5.80
N THR A 42 3.40 15.14 -6.27
CA THR A 42 4.73 14.70 -6.71
C THR A 42 5.22 15.47 -7.92
N ILE A 43 4.32 15.72 -8.89
CA ILE A 43 4.64 16.47 -10.12
C ILE A 43 4.87 17.95 -9.79
N SER A 44 4.03 18.57 -8.97
CA SER A 44 4.17 19.99 -8.62
C SER A 44 5.42 20.30 -7.80
N GLN A 45 5.85 19.38 -6.91
CA GLN A 45 6.99 19.60 -6.02
C GLN A 45 8.33 19.24 -6.66
N ALA A 46 8.42 18.11 -7.38
CA ALA A 46 9.66 17.61 -7.94
C ALA A 46 9.84 17.90 -9.45
N GLY A 47 8.84 18.51 -10.08
CA GLY A 47 8.79 18.67 -11.53
C GLY A 47 8.50 17.37 -12.27
N PRO A 48 8.28 17.44 -13.61
CA PRO A 48 7.89 16.27 -14.42
C PRO A 48 8.94 15.16 -14.41
N GLY A 49 10.22 15.50 -14.58
CA GLY A 49 11.33 14.54 -14.59
C GLY A 49 11.61 13.96 -13.20
N GLY A 50 11.58 14.81 -12.17
CA GLY A 50 11.79 14.40 -10.77
C GLY A 50 10.70 13.41 -10.31
N ALA A 51 9.43 13.71 -10.60
CA ALA A 51 8.32 12.82 -10.31
C ALA A 51 8.47 11.48 -11.05
N LEU A 52 8.69 11.52 -12.38
CA LEU A 52 8.83 10.30 -13.19
C LEU A 52 9.98 9.41 -12.69
N LEU A 53 11.15 10.00 -12.40
CA LEU A 53 12.29 9.26 -11.89
C LEU A 53 12.01 8.66 -10.51
N SER A 54 11.32 9.38 -9.63
CA SER A 54 10.89 8.86 -8.32
C SER A 54 9.95 7.66 -8.49
N TYR A 55 8.96 7.72 -9.39
CA TYR A 55 8.08 6.58 -9.66
C TYR A 55 8.83 5.38 -10.26
N ILE A 56 9.84 5.59 -11.11
CA ILE A 56 10.67 4.52 -11.66
C ILE A 56 11.51 3.86 -10.57
N LEU A 57 12.19 4.64 -9.74
CA LEU A 57 13.07 4.12 -8.67
C LEU A 57 12.28 3.38 -7.59
N ILE A 58 11.18 3.97 -7.11
CA ILE A 58 10.31 3.33 -6.13
C ILE A 58 9.61 2.11 -6.74
N GLY A 59 9.17 2.20 -8.00
CA GLY A 59 8.60 1.07 -8.72
C GLY A 59 9.56 -0.11 -8.83
N LEU A 60 10.83 0.13 -9.13
CA LEU A 60 11.88 -0.89 -9.15
C LEU A 60 12.11 -1.50 -7.76
N MET A 61 12.13 -0.68 -6.72
CA MET A 61 12.20 -1.14 -5.33
C MET A 61 11.02 -2.06 -4.99
N VAL A 62 9.81 -1.65 -5.31
CA VAL A 62 8.58 -2.42 -5.08
C VAL A 62 8.59 -3.72 -5.89
N TYR A 63 9.08 -3.71 -7.12
CA TYR A 63 9.24 -4.93 -7.91
C TYR A 63 10.13 -5.95 -7.18
N PHE A 64 11.28 -5.53 -6.66
CA PHE A 64 12.16 -6.43 -5.90
C PHE A 64 11.54 -6.88 -4.57
N LEU A 65 10.80 -6.02 -3.90
CA LEU A 65 10.03 -6.39 -2.70
C LEU A 65 8.97 -7.45 -3.02
N MET A 66 8.24 -7.28 -4.12
CA MET A 66 7.18 -8.21 -4.49
C MET A 66 7.72 -9.55 -4.96
N THR A 67 8.85 -9.60 -5.67
CA THR A 67 9.52 -10.87 -5.99
C THR A 67 10.03 -11.56 -4.72
N SER A 68 10.53 -10.81 -3.75
CA SER A 68 10.96 -11.31 -2.44
C SER A 68 9.79 -11.87 -1.63
N LEU A 69 8.69 -11.11 -1.54
CA LEU A 69 7.47 -11.54 -0.86
C LEU A 69 6.84 -12.74 -1.55
N GLY A 70 6.85 -12.76 -2.88
CA GLY A 70 6.32 -13.87 -3.68
C GLY A 70 7.01 -15.19 -3.39
N GLU A 71 8.32 -15.18 -3.19
CA GLU A 71 9.08 -16.37 -2.82
C GLU A 71 8.69 -16.87 -1.43
N LEU A 72 8.63 -15.97 -0.45
CA LEU A 72 8.20 -16.30 0.91
C LEU A 72 6.76 -16.80 0.96
N ALA A 73 5.85 -16.12 0.25
CA ALA A 73 4.42 -16.43 0.29
C ALA A 73 4.06 -17.70 -0.51
N ALA A 74 4.78 -18.02 -1.58
CA ALA A 74 4.61 -19.28 -2.29
C ALA A 74 5.16 -20.47 -1.47
N PHE A 75 6.24 -20.23 -0.71
CA PHE A 75 6.85 -21.24 0.17
C PHE A 75 6.00 -21.49 1.43
N MET A 76 5.56 -20.42 2.09
CA MET A 76 4.77 -20.46 3.33
C MET A 76 3.53 -19.55 3.21
N PRO A 77 2.44 -20.04 2.62
CA PRO A 77 1.21 -19.25 2.42
C PRO A 77 0.41 -19.13 3.72
N VAL A 78 0.64 -18.04 4.44
CA VAL A 78 -0.01 -17.74 5.73
C VAL A 78 -0.55 -16.30 5.74
N SER A 79 -1.69 -16.07 6.39
CA SER A 79 -2.31 -14.75 6.47
C SER A 79 -1.53 -13.75 7.34
N GLY A 80 -0.64 -14.23 8.21
CA GLY A 80 0.31 -13.41 8.96
C GLY A 80 1.46 -12.87 8.10
N SER A 81 1.67 -13.45 6.90
CA SER A 81 2.62 -13.00 5.90
C SER A 81 3.97 -12.58 6.51
N PHE A 82 4.44 -11.36 6.18
CA PHE A 82 5.76 -10.87 6.61
C PHE A 82 5.91 -10.72 8.13
N ALA A 83 4.84 -10.60 8.93
CA ALA A 83 4.95 -10.68 10.38
C ALA A 83 5.40 -12.09 10.81
N THR A 84 4.79 -13.14 10.23
CA THR A 84 5.19 -14.54 10.45
C THR A 84 6.58 -14.82 9.88
N TYR A 85 6.92 -14.29 8.70
CA TYR A 85 8.27 -14.45 8.14
C TYR A 85 9.33 -13.73 8.98
N GLY A 86 9.02 -12.52 9.48
CA GLY A 86 9.88 -11.79 10.43
C GLY A 86 10.14 -12.60 11.70
N GLN A 87 9.10 -13.23 12.23
CA GLN A 87 9.22 -14.11 13.39
C GLN A 87 10.11 -15.32 13.12
N ASN A 88 9.88 -16.02 12.01
CA ASN A 88 10.53 -17.30 11.74
C ASN A 88 11.98 -17.13 11.21
N TYR A 89 12.27 -16.04 10.53
CA TYR A 89 13.56 -15.86 9.85
C TYR A 89 14.41 -14.72 10.40
N VAL A 90 13.84 -13.82 11.20
CA VAL A 90 14.60 -12.73 11.83
C VAL A 90 14.61 -12.88 13.35
N GLU A 91 13.49 -12.58 14.00
CA GLU A 91 13.31 -12.67 15.45
C GLU A 91 11.82 -12.62 15.81
N GLU A 92 11.41 -13.31 16.86
CA GLU A 92 10.02 -13.31 17.30
C GLU A 92 9.51 -11.90 17.64
N GLY A 93 10.30 -11.11 18.39
CA GLY A 93 9.97 -9.72 18.73
C GLY A 93 9.88 -8.80 17.54
N PHE A 94 10.71 -9.02 16.51
CA PHE A 94 10.64 -8.29 15.25
C PHE A 94 9.33 -8.60 14.51
N GLY A 95 8.95 -9.89 14.39
CA GLY A 95 7.67 -10.29 13.79
C GLY A 95 6.46 -9.76 14.55
N PHE A 96 6.53 -9.71 15.89
CA PHE A 96 5.52 -9.08 16.74
C PHE A 96 5.34 -7.59 16.39
N ALA A 97 6.43 -6.84 16.36
CA ALA A 97 6.39 -5.42 16.02
C ALA A 97 5.90 -5.16 14.60
N LEU A 98 6.32 -5.96 13.61
CA LEU A 98 5.83 -5.88 12.23
C LEU A 98 4.33 -6.11 12.13
N GLY A 99 3.79 -7.10 12.84
CA GLY A 99 2.36 -7.40 12.82
C GLY A 99 1.52 -6.24 13.36
N TRP A 100 1.88 -5.68 14.51
CA TRP A 100 1.20 -4.51 15.07
C TRP A 100 1.36 -3.26 14.20
N ASN A 101 2.55 -3.01 13.66
CA ASN A 101 2.82 -1.92 12.73
C ASN A 101 1.94 -2.01 11.48
N TYR A 102 1.80 -3.20 10.89
CA TYR A 102 1.00 -3.39 9.69
C TYR A 102 -0.50 -3.31 9.93
N TRP A 103 -0.98 -3.84 11.06
CA TRP A 103 -2.38 -3.64 11.45
C TRP A 103 -2.71 -2.15 11.56
N TYR A 104 -1.86 -1.40 12.26
CA TYR A 104 -2.02 0.04 12.44
C TYR A 104 -1.91 0.78 11.10
N ASN A 105 -0.91 0.44 10.28
CA ASN A 105 -0.74 1.01 8.94
C ASN A 105 -2.04 0.99 8.14
N TRP A 106 -2.65 -0.17 7.97
CA TRP A 106 -3.87 -0.29 7.18
C TRP A 106 -5.08 0.32 7.87
N ALA A 107 -5.18 0.23 9.18
CA ALA A 107 -6.27 0.88 9.92
C ALA A 107 -6.25 2.42 9.73
N VAL A 108 -5.05 3.04 9.70
CA VAL A 108 -4.88 4.46 9.39
C VAL A 108 -5.07 4.75 7.89
N THR A 109 -4.63 3.86 7.01
CA THR A 109 -4.83 4.01 5.56
C THR A 109 -6.32 4.08 5.20
N ILE A 110 -7.18 3.28 5.87
CA ILE A 110 -8.63 3.40 5.70
C ILE A 110 -9.10 4.82 6.04
N ALA A 111 -8.58 5.43 7.11
CA ALA A 111 -8.92 6.81 7.46
C ALA A 111 -8.45 7.80 6.38
N VAL A 112 -7.24 7.62 5.80
CA VAL A 112 -6.77 8.42 4.64
C VAL A 112 -7.74 8.31 3.47
N ASP A 113 -8.13 7.11 3.10
CA ASP A 113 -9.04 6.85 1.98
C ASP A 113 -10.43 7.47 2.24
N LEU A 114 -10.92 7.42 3.47
CA LEU A 114 -12.18 8.05 3.84
C LEU A 114 -12.10 9.58 3.75
N VAL A 115 -10.99 10.21 4.17
CA VAL A 115 -10.79 11.65 3.99
C VAL A 115 -10.67 12.00 2.51
N ALA A 116 -9.94 11.22 1.73
CA ALA A 116 -9.85 11.42 0.28
C ALA A 116 -11.24 11.30 -0.39
N SER A 117 -12.08 10.37 0.08
CA SER A 117 -13.46 10.24 -0.44
C SER A 117 -14.33 11.46 -0.17
N GLN A 118 -14.16 12.14 0.99
CA GLN A 118 -14.82 13.42 1.27
C GLN A 118 -14.44 14.47 0.22
N LEU A 119 -13.14 14.57 -0.08
CA LEU A 119 -12.62 15.54 -1.04
C LEU A 119 -13.14 15.28 -2.46
N VAL A 120 -13.21 14.00 -2.86
CA VAL A 120 -13.79 13.64 -4.16
C VAL A 120 -15.30 13.95 -4.20
N MET A 121 -16.03 13.68 -3.12
CA MET A 121 -17.48 13.97 -3.04
C MET A 121 -17.79 15.48 -3.06
N SER A 122 -16.88 16.34 -2.58
CA SER A 122 -17.06 17.78 -2.65
C SER A 122 -17.16 18.34 -4.07
N TYR A 123 -16.70 17.59 -5.06
CA TYR A 123 -16.87 17.91 -6.48
C TYR A 123 -18.37 18.01 -6.90
N TRP A 124 -19.20 17.14 -6.36
CA TRP A 124 -20.65 17.14 -6.66
C TRP A 124 -21.50 17.80 -5.57
N PHE A 125 -21.03 17.76 -4.32
CA PHE A 125 -21.78 18.18 -3.14
C PHE A 125 -20.91 19.07 -2.24
N PRO A 126 -20.51 20.27 -2.70
CA PRO A 126 -19.58 21.15 -1.99
C PRO A 126 -20.11 21.61 -0.62
N ASP A 127 -21.44 21.73 -0.47
CA ASP A 127 -22.09 22.24 0.76
C ASP A 127 -22.36 21.11 1.79
N THR A 128 -22.12 19.83 1.42
CA THR A 128 -22.39 18.72 2.33
C THR A 128 -21.20 18.50 3.28
N PRO A 129 -21.42 18.45 4.60
CA PRO A 129 -20.36 18.19 5.55
C PRO A 129 -19.65 16.86 5.25
N GLY A 130 -18.31 16.90 5.10
CA GLY A 130 -17.50 15.74 4.65
C GLY A 130 -17.64 14.51 5.54
N TRP A 131 -17.82 14.68 6.86
CA TRP A 131 -17.99 13.58 7.80
C TRP A 131 -19.19 12.65 7.47
N ILE A 132 -20.23 13.18 6.81
CA ILE A 132 -21.39 12.38 6.36
C ILE A 132 -20.92 11.31 5.36
N TRP A 133 -20.07 11.69 4.41
CA TRP A 133 -19.52 10.79 3.41
C TRP A 133 -18.60 9.75 4.05
N SER A 134 -17.74 10.16 4.99
CA SER A 134 -16.91 9.22 5.74
C SER A 134 -17.74 8.21 6.52
N ALA A 135 -18.81 8.64 7.19
CA ALA A 135 -19.70 7.74 7.93
C ALA A 135 -20.40 6.74 7.01
N LEU A 136 -20.91 7.22 5.87
CA LEU A 136 -21.56 6.37 4.86
C LEU A 136 -20.59 5.33 4.31
N PHE A 137 -19.41 5.76 3.86
CA PHE A 137 -18.44 4.87 3.21
C PHE A 137 -17.78 3.92 4.20
N LEU A 138 -17.49 4.35 5.43
CA LEU A 138 -17.02 3.48 6.51
C LEU A 138 -18.05 2.38 6.80
N GLY A 139 -19.34 2.74 6.86
CA GLY A 139 -20.43 1.78 7.02
C GLY A 139 -20.50 0.76 5.88
N ILE A 140 -20.37 1.20 4.63
CA ILE A 140 -20.35 0.32 3.45
C ILE A 140 -19.16 -0.65 3.52
N MET A 141 -17.93 -0.14 3.74
CA MET A 141 -16.74 -0.99 3.85
C MET A 141 -16.84 -2.00 4.99
N PHE A 142 -17.36 -1.55 6.14
CA PHE A 142 -17.61 -2.42 7.28
C PHE A 142 -18.55 -3.58 6.92
N LEU A 143 -19.69 -3.30 6.27
CA LEU A 143 -20.68 -4.29 5.87
C LEU A 143 -20.10 -5.26 4.85
N LEU A 144 -19.34 -4.80 3.86
CA LEU A 144 -18.69 -5.68 2.88
C LEU A 144 -17.74 -6.67 3.54
N ASN A 145 -16.97 -6.23 4.52
CA ASN A 145 -16.04 -7.10 5.26
C ASN A 145 -16.74 -7.98 6.31
N TRP A 146 -17.95 -7.62 6.74
CA TRP A 146 -18.73 -8.40 7.71
C TRP A 146 -19.35 -9.67 7.13
N ILE A 147 -19.66 -9.69 5.82
CA ILE A 147 -20.48 -10.74 5.20
C ILE A 147 -19.67 -12.03 5.02
N SER A 148 -18.64 -12.03 4.18
CA SER A 148 -17.81 -13.20 3.89
C SER A 148 -16.52 -12.87 3.13
N VAL A 149 -15.53 -13.78 3.20
CA VAL A 149 -14.27 -13.71 2.42
C VAL A 149 -14.53 -13.74 0.92
N ARG A 150 -15.43 -14.62 0.47
CA ARG A 150 -15.77 -14.72 -0.96
C ARG A 150 -16.46 -13.45 -1.47
N GLY A 151 -17.32 -12.84 -0.66
CA GLY A 151 -17.96 -11.56 -1.00
C GLY A 151 -16.95 -10.44 -1.17
N PHE A 152 -15.95 -10.36 -0.28
CA PHE A 152 -14.83 -9.45 -0.43
C PHE A 152 -14.08 -9.68 -1.75
N GLY A 153 -13.70 -10.93 -2.06
CA GLY A 153 -12.95 -11.26 -3.28
C GLY A 153 -13.69 -10.89 -4.57
N GLU A 154 -15.00 -11.13 -4.63
CA GLU A 154 -15.82 -10.74 -5.79
C GLU A 154 -15.96 -9.23 -5.92
N ALA A 155 -16.20 -8.51 -4.82
CA ALA A 155 -16.28 -7.05 -4.83
C ALA A 155 -14.96 -6.43 -5.32
N GLU A 156 -13.82 -6.88 -4.77
CA GLU A 156 -12.50 -6.39 -5.15
C GLU A 156 -12.14 -6.73 -6.61
N TYR A 157 -12.60 -7.88 -7.11
CA TYR A 157 -12.44 -8.23 -8.53
C TYR A 157 -13.08 -7.18 -9.45
N TRP A 158 -14.34 -6.80 -9.19
CA TRP A 158 -15.05 -5.82 -10.01
C TRP A 158 -14.49 -4.40 -9.85
N PHE A 159 -14.17 -3.99 -8.63
CA PHE A 159 -13.55 -2.70 -8.39
C PHE A 159 -12.18 -2.60 -9.09
N SER A 160 -11.37 -3.62 -9.00
CA SER A 160 -10.06 -3.65 -9.67
C SER A 160 -10.20 -3.63 -11.19
N LEU A 161 -11.18 -4.30 -11.74
CA LEU A 161 -11.47 -4.28 -13.19
C LEU A 161 -11.81 -2.86 -13.68
N ILE A 162 -12.65 -2.14 -12.91
CA ILE A 162 -13.00 -0.73 -13.22
C ILE A 162 -11.74 0.15 -13.18
N LYS A 163 -10.89 0.03 -12.13
CA LYS A 163 -9.65 0.79 -12.01
C LYS A 163 -8.71 0.55 -13.20
N VAL A 164 -8.48 -0.70 -13.55
CA VAL A 164 -7.61 -1.10 -14.66
C VAL A 164 -8.13 -0.55 -15.98
N ALA A 165 -9.41 -0.76 -16.28
CA ALA A 165 -10.03 -0.23 -17.49
C ALA A 165 -9.90 1.30 -17.58
N THR A 166 -10.12 1.99 -16.48
CA THR A 166 -10.03 3.45 -16.40
C THR A 166 -8.63 3.96 -16.69
N VAL A 167 -7.59 3.36 -16.10
CA VAL A 167 -6.21 3.78 -16.36
C VAL A 167 -5.82 3.50 -17.82
N ILE A 168 -6.28 2.39 -18.41
CA ILE A 168 -6.05 2.10 -19.84
C ILE A 168 -6.72 3.17 -20.71
N ILE A 169 -7.99 3.51 -20.45
CA ILE A 169 -8.72 4.57 -21.17
C ILE A 169 -7.98 5.90 -21.01
N PHE A 170 -7.55 6.23 -19.80
CA PHE A 170 -6.77 7.43 -19.52
C PHE A 170 -5.49 7.50 -20.35
N ILE A 171 -4.72 6.40 -20.42
CA ILE A 171 -3.50 6.32 -21.24
C ILE A 171 -3.82 6.57 -22.72
N ILE A 172 -4.86 5.93 -23.24
CA ILE A 172 -5.28 6.10 -24.65
C ILE A 172 -5.65 7.56 -24.92
N VAL A 173 -6.52 8.16 -24.10
CA VAL A 173 -6.95 9.56 -24.25
C VAL A 173 -5.77 10.51 -24.10
N GLY A 174 -4.88 10.28 -23.13
CA GLY A 174 -3.68 11.10 -22.93
C GLY A 174 -2.74 11.07 -24.13
N VAL A 175 -2.48 9.89 -24.70
CA VAL A 175 -1.68 9.76 -25.93
C VAL A 175 -2.36 10.51 -27.09
N MET A 176 -3.68 10.39 -27.27
CA MET A 176 -4.42 11.12 -28.30
C MET A 176 -4.31 12.65 -28.13
N MET A 177 -4.29 13.15 -26.89
CA MET A 177 -4.06 14.58 -26.61
C MET A 177 -2.63 15.01 -26.97
N ILE A 178 -1.62 14.22 -26.56
CA ILE A 178 -0.21 14.55 -26.82
C ILE A 178 0.06 14.65 -28.32
N VAL A 179 -0.57 13.80 -29.15
CA VAL A 179 -0.44 13.85 -30.62
C VAL A 179 -1.40 14.83 -31.30
N GLY A 180 -2.26 15.54 -30.52
CA GLY A 180 -3.13 16.60 -31.05
C GLY A 180 -4.37 16.10 -31.83
N ILE A 181 -4.87 14.90 -31.52
CA ILE A 181 -6.05 14.34 -32.21
C ILE A 181 -7.37 15.05 -31.81
N PHE A 182 -7.43 15.61 -30.60
CA PHE A 182 -8.63 16.34 -30.16
C PHE A 182 -8.73 17.71 -30.82
N LYS A 183 -9.93 18.07 -31.34
CA LYS A 183 -10.19 19.37 -31.94
C LYS A 183 -9.90 20.51 -30.96
N GLY A 184 -9.01 21.42 -31.33
CA GLY A 184 -8.60 22.58 -30.53
C GLY A 184 -7.44 22.32 -29.58
N SER A 185 -6.95 21.09 -29.41
CA SER A 185 -5.73 20.82 -28.68
C SER A 185 -4.52 21.02 -29.60
N GLN A 186 -3.56 21.85 -29.16
CA GLN A 186 -2.24 21.87 -29.76
C GLN A 186 -1.46 20.65 -29.23
N PRO A 187 -0.62 20.00 -30.06
CA PRO A 187 0.27 18.97 -29.56
C PRO A 187 1.13 19.53 -28.45
N THR A 188 1.01 18.99 -27.24
CA THR A 188 1.76 19.51 -26.08
C THR A 188 3.21 19.09 -26.15
N GLY A 189 3.51 17.93 -26.71
CA GLY A 189 4.87 17.38 -26.80
C GLY A 189 5.63 17.45 -25.48
N TRP A 190 6.89 17.88 -25.54
CA TRP A 190 7.78 18.04 -24.38
C TRP A 190 7.81 19.47 -23.83
N SER A 191 6.93 20.37 -24.28
CA SER A 191 6.95 21.79 -23.89
C SER A 191 6.87 22.00 -22.38
N ASN A 192 6.04 21.23 -21.70
CA ASN A 192 5.89 21.30 -20.23
C ASN A 192 7.14 20.83 -19.46
N TRP A 193 8.06 20.13 -20.10
CA TRP A 193 9.31 19.68 -19.51
C TRP A 193 10.45 20.72 -19.59
N GLY A 194 10.21 21.83 -20.23
CA GLY A 194 11.15 22.97 -20.37
C GLY A 194 10.66 24.26 -19.70
N ILE A 195 9.60 24.21 -18.89
CA ILE A 195 9.04 25.38 -18.21
C ILE A 195 9.77 25.62 -16.89
N ALA A 196 10.20 26.86 -16.63
CA ALA A 196 10.85 27.29 -15.39
C ALA A 196 11.98 26.33 -14.97
N ASP A 197 11.90 25.71 -13.78
CA ASP A 197 12.92 24.80 -13.24
C ASP A 197 12.73 23.34 -13.68
N ALA A 198 11.78 23.06 -14.61
CA ALA A 198 11.65 21.73 -15.17
C ALA A 198 12.92 21.28 -15.92
N PRO A 199 13.20 19.96 -16.01
CA PRO A 199 12.33 18.86 -15.53
C PRO A 199 12.53 18.50 -14.05
N PHE A 200 13.45 19.07 -13.31
CA PHE A 200 13.83 18.70 -11.95
C PHE A 200 13.64 19.88 -10.96
N ALA A 201 12.41 20.33 -10.80
CA ALA A 201 12.07 21.39 -9.85
C ALA A 201 12.47 20.99 -8.42
N GLY A 202 13.11 21.91 -7.67
CA GLY A 202 13.60 21.63 -6.32
C GLY A 202 14.73 20.59 -6.22
N GLY A 203 15.21 20.07 -7.34
CA GLY A 203 16.37 19.18 -7.41
C GLY A 203 16.21 17.86 -6.66
N PHE A 204 17.34 17.33 -6.17
CA PHE A 204 17.39 16.04 -5.47
C PHE A 204 16.61 16.03 -4.15
N SER A 205 16.60 17.16 -3.44
CA SER A 205 15.86 17.33 -2.19
C SER A 205 14.36 17.12 -2.40
N ALA A 206 13.77 17.77 -3.40
CA ALA A 206 12.36 17.59 -3.73
C ALA A 206 12.02 16.14 -4.12
N MET A 207 12.94 15.45 -4.83
CA MET A 207 12.76 14.03 -5.16
C MET A 207 12.70 13.13 -3.92
N ILE A 208 13.55 13.37 -2.91
CA ILE A 208 13.50 12.66 -1.64
C ILE A 208 12.21 13.01 -0.89
N GLY A 209 11.83 14.27 -0.85
CA GLY A 209 10.61 14.74 -0.20
C GLY A 209 9.35 14.07 -0.74
N VAL A 210 9.24 13.89 -2.07
CA VAL A 210 8.09 13.22 -2.69
C VAL A 210 8.18 11.70 -2.65
N ALA A 211 9.33 11.10 -2.34
CA ALA A 211 9.51 9.65 -2.37
C ALA A 211 8.57 8.90 -1.41
N MET A 212 8.20 9.51 -0.27
CA MET A 212 7.21 8.96 0.66
C MET A 212 5.82 8.91 0.03
N ILE A 213 5.40 9.98 -0.65
CA ILE A 213 4.11 10.07 -1.36
C ILE A 213 4.06 9.04 -2.49
N VAL A 214 5.16 8.92 -3.25
CA VAL A 214 5.30 7.90 -4.30
C VAL A 214 5.23 6.49 -3.71
N GLY A 215 5.94 6.23 -2.60
CA GLY A 215 5.87 4.96 -1.89
C GLY A 215 4.46 4.63 -1.42
N PHE A 216 3.76 5.58 -0.83
CA PHE A 216 2.35 5.42 -0.46
C PHE A 216 1.48 5.03 -1.67
N SER A 217 1.77 5.56 -2.87
CA SER A 217 1.04 5.19 -4.09
C SER A 217 1.19 3.71 -4.47
N PHE A 218 2.23 3.03 -3.99
CA PHE A 218 2.47 1.61 -4.22
C PHE A 218 2.01 0.71 -3.07
N GLN A 219 1.57 1.24 -1.93
CA GLN A 219 1.03 0.45 -0.83
C GLN A 219 -0.20 -0.34 -1.30
N GLY A 220 -0.35 -1.55 -0.76
CA GLY A 220 -1.35 -2.51 -1.22
C GLY A 220 -0.80 -3.54 -2.21
N THR A 221 0.40 -3.35 -2.78
CA THR A 221 1.05 -4.37 -3.58
C THR A 221 1.35 -5.63 -2.76
N GLU A 222 1.71 -5.48 -1.50
CA GLU A 222 2.03 -6.53 -0.55
C GLU A 222 0.81 -7.30 -0.03
N LEU A 223 -0.42 -6.84 -0.32
CA LEU A 223 -1.66 -7.53 0.03
C LEU A 223 -1.73 -8.97 -0.48
N ILE A 224 -1.04 -9.27 -1.58
CA ILE A 224 -0.91 -10.62 -2.12
C ILE A 224 -0.31 -11.59 -1.08
N GLY A 225 0.61 -11.11 -0.23
CA GLY A 225 1.19 -11.91 0.85
C GLY A 225 0.17 -12.27 1.92
N ILE A 226 -0.73 -11.35 2.28
CA ILE A 226 -1.82 -11.60 3.25
C ILE A 226 -2.87 -12.54 2.63
N ALA A 227 -3.27 -12.27 1.38
CA ALA A 227 -4.25 -13.06 0.66
C ALA A 227 -3.76 -14.50 0.34
N ALA A 228 -2.45 -14.73 0.39
CA ALA A 228 -1.86 -16.06 0.18
C ALA A 228 -2.42 -17.13 1.13
N GLY A 229 -2.69 -16.76 2.40
CA GLY A 229 -3.26 -17.67 3.40
C GLY A 229 -4.69 -18.11 3.10
N GLU A 230 -5.44 -17.35 2.31
CA GLU A 230 -6.82 -17.63 1.91
C GLU A 230 -6.93 -18.04 0.42
N SER A 231 -5.81 -18.27 -0.29
CA SER A 231 -5.77 -18.76 -1.67
C SER A 231 -6.11 -20.25 -1.79
N GLU A 232 -6.90 -20.63 -2.80
CA GLU A 232 -7.21 -22.04 -3.10
C GLU A 232 -5.93 -22.82 -3.52
N ASP A 233 -5.05 -22.22 -4.34
CA ASP A 233 -3.80 -22.84 -4.82
C ASP A 233 -2.65 -21.80 -4.79
N PRO A 234 -2.07 -21.53 -3.60
CA PRO A 234 -1.10 -20.45 -3.43
C PRO A 234 0.20 -20.67 -4.21
N GLU A 235 0.66 -21.92 -4.33
CA GLU A 235 1.93 -22.24 -5.03
C GLU A 235 1.90 -21.89 -6.52
N LYS A 236 0.74 -21.91 -7.16
CA LYS A 236 0.54 -21.49 -8.56
C LYS A 236 0.08 -20.06 -8.70
N ASN A 237 -0.84 -19.63 -7.81
CA ASN A 237 -1.50 -18.33 -7.95
C ASN A 237 -0.59 -17.17 -7.59
N ILE A 238 0.24 -17.31 -6.53
CA ILE A 238 1.15 -16.25 -6.09
C ILE A 238 2.23 -15.94 -7.13
N PRO A 239 2.99 -16.92 -7.69
CA PRO A 239 3.96 -16.62 -8.72
C PRO A 239 3.36 -15.96 -9.97
N ARG A 240 2.12 -16.33 -10.34
CA ARG A 240 1.40 -15.71 -11.45
C ARG A 240 1.08 -14.24 -11.16
N ALA A 241 0.55 -13.94 -9.96
CA ALA A 241 0.22 -12.59 -9.56
C ALA A 241 1.47 -11.70 -9.43
N VAL A 242 2.57 -12.21 -8.87
CA VAL A 242 3.85 -11.48 -8.74
C VAL A 242 4.42 -11.10 -10.12
N ARG A 243 4.34 -12.01 -11.11
CA ARG A 243 4.81 -11.69 -12.47
C ARG A 243 4.08 -10.52 -13.13
N GLN A 244 2.84 -10.27 -12.74
CA GLN A 244 2.04 -9.16 -13.26
C GLN A 244 2.40 -7.80 -12.63
N VAL A 245 3.11 -7.80 -11.49
CA VAL A 245 3.52 -6.57 -10.80
C VAL A 245 4.37 -5.67 -11.68
N PHE A 246 5.30 -6.24 -12.46
CA PHE A 246 6.15 -5.46 -13.38
C PHE A 246 5.31 -4.64 -14.38
N TRP A 247 4.39 -5.30 -15.09
CA TRP A 247 3.53 -4.62 -16.07
C TRP A 247 2.62 -3.58 -15.42
N ARG A 248 2.13 -3.86 -14.22
CA ARG A 248 1.35 -2.91 -13.44
C ARG A 248 2.15 -1.65 -13.12
N ILE A 249 3.37 -1.78 -12.61
CA ILE A 249 4.24 -0.65 -12.30
C ILE A 249 4.48 0.19 -13.55
N LEU A 250 4.85 -0.47 -14.65
CA LEU A 250 5.17 0.22 -15.90
C LEU A 250 3.95 0.96 -16.47
N LEU A 251 2.82 0.25 -16.63
CA LEU A 251 1.64 0.81 -17.31
C LEU A 251 0.88 1.80 -16.42
N PHE A 252 0.60 1.42 -15.18
CA PHE A 252 -0.35 2.20 -14.37
C PHE A 252 0.31 3.32 -13.57
N TYR A 253 1.61 3.24 -13.33
CA TYR A 253 2.33 4.30 -12.62
C TYR A 253 3.23 5.09 -13.56
N VAL A 254 4.23 4.47 -14.16
CA VAL A 254 5.24 5.19 -14.95
C VAL A 254 4.61 5.89 -16.17
N PHE A 255 3.81 5.17 -16.97
CA PHE A 255 3.16 5.79 -18.13
C PHE A 255 2.08 6.81 -17.73
N ALA A 256 1.31 6.57 -16.66
CA ALA A 256 0.31 7.54 -16.23
C ALA A 256 0.96 8.86 -15.79
N ILE A 257 2.03 8.80 -14.99
CA ILE A 257 2.77 9.99 -14.55
C ILE A 257 3.43 10.71 -15.73
N LEU A 258 3.99 9.96 -16.69
CA LEU A 258 4.54 10.53 -17.91
C LEU A 258 3.46 11.32 -18.69
N ILE A 259 2.30 10.73 -18.91
CA ILE A 259 1.18 11.37 -19.62
C ILE A 259 0.71 12.62 -18.89
N ILE A 260 0.48 12.54 -17.59
CA ILE A 260 0.06 13.72 -16.80
C ILE A 260 1.10 14.83 -16.95
N SER A 261 2.38 14.51 -16.79
CA SER A 261 3.47 15.48 -16.84
C SER A 261 3.71 16.11 -18.21
N LEU A 262 3.32 15.43 -19.29
CA LEU A 262 3.35 15.97 -20.65
C LEU A 262 2.18 16.92 -20.93
N ILE A 263 1.02 16.67 -20.33
CA ILE A 263 -0.21 17.43 -20.60
C ILE A 263 -0.36 18.60 -19.63
N ILE A 264 -0.08 18.41 -18.35
CA ILE A 264 -0.28 19.41 -17.29
C ILE A 264 1.07 19.98 -16.88
N PRO A 265 1.28 21.32 -16.97
CA PRO A 265 2.47 21.97 -16.43
C PRO A 265 2.60 21.70 -14.91
N TYR A 266 3.79 21.45 -14.41
CA TYR A 266 4.02 21.25 -12.97
C TYR A 266 3.68 22.49 -12.13
N THR A 267 3.63 23.66 -12.77
CA THR A 267 3.25 24.96 -12.16
C THR A 267 1.72 25.18 -12.13
N ASP A 268 0.93 24.22 -12.65
CA ASP A 268 -0.54 24.36 -12.66
C ASP A 268 -1.08 24.47 -11.22
N PRO A 269 -1.85 25.53 -10.91
CA PRO A 269 -2.39 25.73 -9.57
C PRO A 269 -3.36 24.63 -9.12
N SER A 270 -3.94 23.89 -10.06
CA SER A 270 -4.85 22.77 -9.76
C SER A 270 -4.12 21.50 -9.33
N LEU A 271 -2.80 21.39 -9.54
CA LEU A 271 -2.03 20.29 -8.97
C LEU A 271 -1.90 20.48 -7.45
N LEU A 272 -1.91 19.36 -6.73
CA LEU A 272 -1.84 19.33 -5.28
C LEU A 272 -0.53 19.98 -4.81
N ARG A 273 -0.58 21.24 -4.37
CA ARG A 273 0.50 21.92 -3.67
C ARG A 273 0.35 21.73 -2.17
N ASN A 274 1.39 22.05 -1.38
CA ASN A 274 1.34 21.98 0.08
C ASN A 274 0.24 22.87 0.71
N ASP A 275 -0.31 23.84 -0.04
CA ASP A 275 -1.44 24.68 0.35
C ASP A 275 -2.80 24.11 -0.11
N VAL A 276 -3.04 22.86 0.21
CA VAL A 276 -4.17 22.04 -0.27
C VAL A 276 -5.51 22.52 0.22
N LYS A 277 -5.98 23.68 -0.23
CA LYS A 277 -7.37 24.11 0.01
C LYS A 277 -8.36 23.48 -0.98
N ASP A 278 -7.87 22.93 -2.11
CA ASP A 278 -8.70 22.40 -3.20
C ASP A 278 -8.15 21.09 -3.78
N ILE A 279 -8.16 19.99 -3.01
CA ILE A 279 -7.96 18.64 -3.56
C ILE A 279 -9.22 18.18 -4.35
N SER A 280 -10.03 19.09 -4.81
CA SER A 280 -11.30 18.75 -5.46
C SER A 280 -11.13 18.07 -6.81
N VAL A 281 -9.93 18.10 -7.41
CA VAL A 281 -9.71 17.56 -8.75
C VAL A 281 -8.42 16.76 -8.84
N SER A 282 -8.56 15.46 -9.08
CA SER A 282 -7.44 14.56 -9.37
C SER A 282 -6.67 14.98 -10.64
N PRO A 283 -5.33 14.79 -10.71
CA PRO A 283 -4.58 15.02 -11.95
C PRO A 283 -5.14 14.23 -13.15
N PHE A 284 -5.71 13.07 -12.92
CA PHE A 284 -6.39 12.29 -13.96
C PHE A 284 -7.63 13.01 -14.49
N THR A 285 -8.43 13.61 -13.60
CA THR A 285 -9.61 14.39 -13.95
C THR A 285 -9.22 15.64 -14.73
N LEU A 286 -8.14 16.33 -14.31
CA LEU A 286 -7.60 17.51 -15.01
C LEU A 286 -7.26 17.22 -16.48
N VAL A 287 -6.66 16.07 -16.78
CA VAL A 287 -6.35 15.67 -18.16
C VAL A 287 -7.61 15.62 -19.01
N PHE A 288 -8.71 15.07 -18.51
CA PHE A 288 -9.99 15.05 -19.25
C PHE A 288 -10.61 16.44 -19.39
N GLN A 289 -10.46 17.30 -18.38
CA GLN A 289 -10.90 18.71 -18.47
C GLN A 289 -10.11 19.48 -19.53
N HIS A 290 -8.79 19.32 -19.57
CA HIS A 290 -7.93 19.91 -20.60
C HIS A 290 -8.24 19.38 -22.01
N ALA A 291 -8.76 18.15 -22.14
CA ALA A 291 -9.28 17.60 -23.39
C ALA A 291 -10.63 18.18 -23.81
N GLY A 292 -11.24 19.06 -23.00
CA GLY A 292 -12.59 19.57 -23.23
C GLY A 292 -13.71 18.55 -22.97
N LEU A 293 -13.39 17.43 -22.31
CA LEU A 293 -14.31 16.32 -22.04
C LEU A 293 -14.90 16.44 -20.62
N LEU A 294 -15.69 17.49 -20.35
CA LEU A 294 -16.21 17.79 -19.01
C LEU A 294 -17.07 16.66 -18.43
N SER A 295 -17.90 16.00 -19.24
CA SER A 295 -18.69 14.84 -18.80
C SER A 295 -17.79 13.64 -18.42
N ALA A 296 -16.70 13.44 -19.16
CA ALA A 296 -15.73 12.39 -18.83
C ALA A 296 -14.96 12.70 -17.55
N ALA A 297 -14.74 13.98 -17.22
CA ALA A 297 -14.14 14.39 -15.95
C ALA A 297 -15.01 13.98 -14.75
N ALA A 298 -16.34 14.19 -14.82
CA ALA A 298 -17.24 13.74 -13.77
C ALA A 298 -17.27 12.21 -13.62
N VAL A 299 -17.25 11.47 -14.74
CA VAL A 299 -17.14 10.00 -14.73
C VAL A 299 -15.81 9.58 -14.11
N MET A 300 -14.70 10.26 -14.44
CA MET A 300 -13.39 9.97 -13.87
C MET A 300 -13.40 10.15 -12.33
N ASN A 301 -13.99 11.22 -11.81
CA ASN A 301 -14.14 11.41 -10.37
C ASN A 301 -14.96 10.29 -9.72
N ALA A 302 -16.03 9.82 -10.35
CA ALA A 302 -16.80 8.67 -9.84
C ALA A 302 -15.95 7.39 -9.80
N VAL A 303 -15.12 7.15 -10.81
CA VAL A 303 -14.20 6.01 -10.82
C VAL A 303 -13.12 6.15 -9.74
N ILE A 304 -12.56 7.35 -9.56
CA ILE A 304 -11.59 7.63 -8.50
C ILE A 304 -12.20 7.34 -7.14
N LEU A 305 -13.45 7.77 -6.89
CA LEU A 305 -14.16 7.44 -5.66
C LEU A 305 -14.26 5.93 -5.44
N THR A 306 -14.66 5.17 -6.47
CA THR A 306 -14.72 3.70 -6.35
C THR A 306 -13.35 3.08 -6.10
N ALA A 307 -12.29 3.64 -6.69
CA ALA A 307 -10.92 3.16 -6.51
C ALA A 307 -10.40 3.41 -5.08
N VAL A 308 -10.66 4.60 -4.55
CA VAL A 308 -10.32 4.97 -3.16
C VAL A 308 -11.05 4.06 -2.17
N LEU A 309 -12.35 3.88 -2.36
CA LEU A 309 -13.18 3.02 -1.50
C LEU A 309 -12.75 1.54 -1.57
N SER A 310 -12.35 1.07 -2.74
CA SER A 310 -11.82 -0.29 -2.91
C SER A 310 -10.47 -0.46 -2.20
N ALA A 311 -9.57 0.54 -2.25
CA ALA A 311 -8.30 0.50 -1.53
C ALA A 311 -8.55 0.42 0.00
N GLY A 312 -9.43 1.27 0.54
CA GLY A 312 -9.83 1.23 1.94
C GLY A 312 -10.50 -0.10 2.33
N ASN A 313 -11.34 -0.68 1.45
CA ASN A 313 -11.95 -1.99 1.68
C ASN A 313 -10.90 -3.11 1.76
N SER A 314 -9.91 -3.11 0.88
CA SER A 314 -8.77 -4.04 0.91
C SER A 314 -7.91 -3.84 2.16
N GLY A 315 -7.72 -2.59 2.60
CA GLY A 315 -7.05 -2.25 3.84
C GLY A 315 -7.78 -2.80 5.08
N MET A 316 -9.11 -2.70 5.11
CA MET A 316 -9.94 -3.26 6.18
C MET A 316 -9.85 -4.78 6.22
N TYR A 317 -9.80 -5.44 5.06
CA TYR A 317 -9.53 -6.86 4.96
C TYR A 317 -8.16 -7.22 5.55
N ALA A 318 -7.09 -6.57 5.11
CA ALA A 318 -5.71 -6.88 5.49
C ALA A 318 -5.44 -6.67 6.98
N SER A 319 -5.84 -5.50 7.52
CA SER A 319 -5.65 -5.19 8.94
C SER A 319 -6.43 -6.15 9.84
N THR A 320 -7.65 -6.50 9.47
CA THR A 320 -8.47 -7.44 10.22
C THR A 320 -7.81 -8.83 10.31
N ARG A 321 -7.20 -9.32 9.19
CA ARG A 321 -6.49 -10.62 9.16
C ARG A 321 -5.20 -10.56 9.96
N MET A 322 -4.48 -9.46 9.89
CA MET A 322 -3.26 -9.29 10.68
C MET A 322 -3.54 -9.34 12.19
N LEU A 323 -4.54 -8.59 12.66
CA LEU A 323 -4.92 -8.60 14.09
C LEU A 323 -5.43 -9.98 14.54
N TYR A 324 -6.18 -10.67 13.67
CA TYR A 324 -6.62 -12.04 13.91
C TYR A 324 -5.41 -12.99 14.08
N THR A 325 -4.43 -12.93 13.16
CA THR A 325 -3.23 -13.77 13.24
C THR A 325 -2.42 -13.49 14.50
N LEU A 326 -2.20 -12.22 14.85
CA LEU A 326 -1.54 -11.86 16.10
C LEU A 326 -2.25 -12.45 17.32
N ALA A 327 -3.59 -12.49 17.31
CA ALA A 327 -4.36 -13.08 18.41
C ALA A 327 -4.24 -14.61 18.45
N CYS A 328 -4.22 -15.29 17.29
CA CYS A 328 -3.99 -16.73 17.20
C CYS A 328 -2.59 -17.10 17.69
N ASP A 329 -1.59 -16.28 17.41
CA ASP A 329 -0.21 -16.46 17.86
C ASP A 329 0.00 -16.07 19.34
N GLY A 330 -1.06 -15.68 20.07
CA GLY A 330 -0.96 -15.23 21.47
C GLY A 330 -0.33 -13.86 21.66
N LYS A 331 -0.18 -13.07 20.59
CA LYS A 331 0.46 -11.75 20.53
C LYS A 331 -0.52 -10.58 20.57
N ALA A 332 -1.82 -10.88 20.59
CA ALA A 332 -2.91 -9.93 20.79
C ALA A 332 -3.98 -10.58 21.68
N PRO A 333 -4.91 -9.79 22.25
CA PRO A 333 -6.00 -10.33 23.06
C PRO A 333 -6.79 -11.42 22.33
N ARG A 334 -7.04 -12.54 23.01
CA ARG A 334 -7.74 -13.73 22.46
C ARG A 334 -9.12 -13.42 21.89
N ILE A 335 -9.74 -12.31 22.26
CA ILE A 335 -11.02 -11.88 21.73
C ILE A 335 -10.98 -11.70 20.20
N PHE A 336 -9.83 -11.32 19.64
CA PHE A 336 -9.64 -11.08 18.20
C PHE A 336 -9.44 -12.38 17.38
N SER A 337 -9.17 -13.53 18.04
CA SER A 337 -9.06 -14.82 17.35
C SER A 337 -10.38 -15.51 17.07
N LYS A 338 -11.52 -14.92 17.51
CA LYS A 338 -12.84 -15.50 17.31
C LYS A 338 -13.34 -15.25 15.88
N LEU A 339 -13.65 -16.33 15.16
CA LEU A 339 -14.27 -16.26 13.83
C LEU A 339 -15.81 -16.38 13.91
N SER A 340 -16.47 -15.67 13.01
CA SER A 340 -17.91 -15.87 12.76
C SER A 340 -18.16 -17.16 11.97
N ARG A 341 -19.43 -17.56 11.82
CA ARG A 341 -19.81 -18.70 10.95
C ARG A 341 -19.34 -18.55 9.50
N GLY A 342 -19.19 -17.31 9.01
CA GLY A 342 -18.68 -16.97 7.68
C GLY A 342 -17.14 -16.89 7.57
N GLY A 343 -16.38 -17.26 8.62
CA GLY A 343 -14.91 -17.19 8.61
C GLY A 343 -14.34 -15.79 8.80
N VAL A 344 -15.15 -14.80 9.23
CA VAL A 344 -14.72 -13.41 9.42
C VAL A 344 -14.38 -13.16 10.90
N PRO A 345 -13.22 -12.58 11.22
CA PRO A 345 -12.84 -12.20 12.58
C PRO A 345 -13.47 -10.86 12.98
N ARG A 346 -14.76 -10.90 13.36
CA ARG A 346 -15.58 -9.71 13.62
C ARG A 346 -15.01 -8.77 14.68
N ASN A 347 -14.44 -9.31 15.75
CA ASN A 347 -13.89 -8.45 16.81
C ASN A 347 -12.67 -7.67 16.35
N ALA A 348 -11.83 -8.28 15.50
CA ALA A 348 -10.71 -7.58 14.86
C ALA A 348 -11.22 -6.53 13.87
N LEU A 349 -12.33 -6.79 13.17
CA LEU A 349 -12.98 -5.83 12.29
C LEU A 349 -13.49 -4.60 13.08
N TYR A 350 -14.12 -4.80 14.24
CA TYR A 350 -14.54 -3.69 15.10
C TYR A 350 -13.35 -2.82 15.53
N ALA A 351 -12.27 -3.45 16.03
CA ALA A 351 -11.07 -2.71 16.46
C ALA A 351 -10.45 -1.89 15.31
N THR A 352 -10.36 -2.47 14.12
CA THR A 352 -9.89 -1.77 12.92
C THR A 352 -10.80 -0.58 12.56
N THR A 353 -12.13 -0.76 12.63
CA THR A 353 -13.10 0.29 12.33
C THR A 353 -12.99 1.47 13.28
N VAL A 354 -12.69 1.22 14.57
CA VAL A 354 -12.48 2.29 15.56
C VAL A 354 -11.28 3.16 15.18
N ILE A 355 -10.16 2.55 14.75
CA ILE A 355 -8.98 3.32 14.30
C ILE A 355 -9.29 4.06 12.99
N ALA A 356 -10.00 3.42 12.04
CA ALA A 356 -10.45 4.09 10.82
C ALA A 356 -11.32 5.33 11.11
N GLY A 357 -11.99 5.38 12.25
CA GLY A 357 -12.72 6.54 12.75
C GLY A 357 -11.88 7.79 12.97
N LEU A 358 -10.54 7.72 12.92
CA LEU A 358 -9.67 8.90 12.93
C LEU A 358 -9.98 9.87 11.77
N CYS A 359 -10.64 9.41 10.69
CA CYS A 359 -11.10 10.28 9.62
C CYS A 359 -12.05 11.38 10.12
N PHE A 360 -12.78 11.16 11.22
CA PHE A 360 -13.69 12.16 11.79
C PHE A 360 -12.99 13.34 12.48
N LEU A 361 -11.66 13.26 12.70
CA LEU A 361 -10.87 14.39 13.18
C LEU A 361 -10.89 15.57 12.19
N THR A 362 -11.27 15.33 10.92
CA THR A 362 -11.47 16.37 9.92
C THR A 362 -12.47 17.44 10.36
N SER A 363 -13.48 17.08 11.14
CA SER A 363 -14.47 18.04 11.69
C SER A 363 -13.87 19.00 12.73
N MET A 364 -12.71 18.65 13.33
CA MET A 364 -12.04 19.44 14.37
C MET A 364 -10.84 20.23 13.81
N PHE A 365 -10.06 19.62 12.91
CA PHE A 365 -8.75 20.14 12.46
C PHE A 365 -8.71 20.49 10.97
N GLY A 366 -9.80 20.21 10.23
CA GLY A 366 -9.89 20.42 8.79
C GLY A 366 -9.36 19.26 7.95
N ASN A 367 -9.89 19.12 6.75
CA ASN A 367 -9.66 17.96 5.88
C ASN A 367 -8.18 17.82 5.49
N GLN A 368 -7.54 18.92 5.11
CA GLN A 368 -6.16 18.94 4.66
C GLN A 368 -5.18 18.49 5.73
N THR A 369 -5.25 19.10 6.92
CA THR A 369 -4.33 18.82 8.02
C THR A 369 -4.42 17.34 8.43
N VAL A 370 -5.63 16.83 8.58
CA VAL A 370 -5.87 15.44 8.95
C VAL A 370 -5.41 14.50 7.85
N TYR A 371 -5.69 14.82 6.58
CA TYR A 371 -5.22 14.01 5.44
C TYR A 371 -3.70 13.86 5.44
N LEU A 372 -2.95 14.96 5.61
CA LEU A 372 -1.48 14.91 5.62
C LEU A 372 -0.92 14.15 6.82
N TRP A 373 -1.49 14.32 8.01
CA TRP A 373 -1.08 13.57 9.20
C TRP A 373 -1.26 12.06 9.00
N LEU A 374 -2.43 11.66 8.54
CA LEU A 374 -2.76 10.25 8.30
C LEU A 374 -1.90 9.66 7.16
N LEU A 375 -1.70 10.42 6.07
CA LEU A 375 -0.89 10.03 4.92
C LEU A 375 0.57 9.77 5.33
N ASN A 376 1.19 10.71 6.05
CA ASN A 376 2.56 10.58 6.51
C ASN A 376 2.74 9.39 7.46
N THR A 377 1.80 9.20 8.40
CA THR A 377 1.81 8.08 9.34
C THR A 377 1.65 6.75 8.62
N SER A 378 0.72 6.64 7.68
CA SER A 378 0.52 5.45 6.86
C SER A 378 1.75 5.17 5.98
N GLY A 379 2.30 6.18 5.31
CA GLY A 379 3.50 6.04 4.49
C GLY A 379 4.67 5.47 5.29
N MET A 380 5.01 6.05 6.43
CA MET A 380 6.10 5.61 7.30
C MET A 380 5.93 4.15 7.74
N THR A 381 4.76 3.78 8.24
CA THR A 381 4.48 2.43 8.72
C THR A 381 4.51 1.38 7.60
N GLY A 382 4.13 1.78 6.37
CA GLY A 382 4.24 0.96 5.17
C GLY A 382 5.70 0.66 4.79
N PHE A 383 6.58 1.66 4.82
CA PHE A 383 8.01 1.46 4.56
C PHE A 383 8.67 0.55 5.60
N ILE A 384 8.28 0.65 6.89
CA ILE A 384 8.76 -0.27 7.94
C ILE A 384 8.35 -1.72 7.60
N ALA A 385 7.12 -1.95 7.13
CA ALA A 385 6.68 -3.28 6.70
C ALA A 385 7.51 -3.79 5.51
N TRP A 386 7.82 -2.94 4.54
CA TRP A 386 8.67 -3.29 3.38
C TRP A 386 10.11 -3.61 3.76
N LEU A 387 10.70 -2.88 4.73
CA LEU A 387 11.99 -3.25 5.33
C LEU A 387 11.93 -4.66 5.94
N GLY A 388 10.81 -4.97 6.61
CA GLY A 388 10.57 -6.30 7.17
C GLY A 388 10.52 -7.41 6.11
N ILE A 389 9.89 -7.16 4.96
CA ILE A 389 9.86 -8.11 3.84
C ILE A 389 11.29 -8.36 3.30
N ALA A 390 12.04 -7.28 3.04
CA ALA A 390 13.37 -7.38 2.45
C ALA A 390 14.34 -8.17 3.33
N ILE A 391 14.39 -7.85 4.64
CA ILE A 391 15.28 -8.54 5.59
C ILE A 391 14.85 -10.00 5.82
N SER A 392 13.55 -10.27 5.91
CA SER A 392 13.03 -11.63 6.09
C SER A 392 13.39 -12.52 4.92
N HIS A 393 13.21 -12.05 3.68
CA HIS A 393 13.56 -12.80 2.48
C HIS A 393 15.07 -13.03 2.37
N TYR A 394 15.89 -12.00 2.62
CA TYR A 394 17.35 -12.16 2.60
C TYR A 394 17.81 -13.24 3.57
N ARG A 395 17.30 -13.22 4.80
CA ARG A 395 17.65 -14.18 5.84
C ARG A 395 17.11 -15.58 5.54
N PHE A 396 15.86 -15.68 5.07
CA PHE A 396 15.25 -16.94 4.61
C PHE A 396 16.13 -17.65 3.58
N ARG A 397 16.46 -16.98 2.48
CA ARG A 397 17.25 -17.57 1.39
C ARG A 397 18.66 -17.97 1.85
N ARG A 398 19.30 -17.14 2.69
CA ARG A 398 20.62 -17.47 3.27
C ARG A 398 20.55 -18.68 4.20
N GLY A 399 19.54 -18.78 5.03
CA GLY A 399 19.31 -19.91 5.93
C GLY A 399 19.02 -21.21 5.14
N TYR A 400 18.16 -21.13 4.14
CA TYR A 400 17.77 -22.24 3.28
C TYR A 400 19.01 -22.88 2.60
N VAL A 401 19.84 -22.06 1.96
CA VAL A 401 21.08 -22.51 1.32
C VAL A 401 22.09 -23.03 2.35
N LYS A 402 22.22 -22.37 3.52
CA LYS A 402 23.17 -22.78 4.56
C LYS A 402 22.84 -24.15 5.17
N GLN A 403 21.56 -24.54 5.18
CA GLN A 403 21.11 -25.86 5.61
C GLN A 403 21.21 -26.93 4.53
N GLY A 404 21.73 -26.59 3.33
CA GLY A 404 21.96 -27.53 2.22
C GLY A 404 20.74 -27.83 1.36
N HIS A 405 19.66 -27.04 1.49
CA HIS A 405 18.46 -27.25 0.67
C HIS A 405 18.64 -26.76 -0.76
N ASP A 406 18.08 -27.52 -1.72
CA ASP A 406 18.12 -27.16 -3.14
C ASP A 406 17.11 -26.06 -3.49
N LEU A 407 17.59 -24.98 -4.07
CA LEU A 407 16.76 -23.86 -4.53
C LEU A 407 15.75 -24.24 -5.62
N ASN A 408 15.95 -25.36 -6.30
CA ASN A 408 15.00 -25.87 -7.30
C ASN A 408 13.72 -26.45 -6.67
N ASN A 409 13.74 -26.74 -5.37
CA ASN A 409 12.58 -27.20 -4.62
C ASN A 409 11.64 -26.05 -4.22
N LEU A 410 12.05 -24.78 -4.42
CA LEU A 410 11.20 -23.63 -4.12
C LEU A 410 10.09 -23.51 -5.18
N PRO A 411 8.79 -23.33 -4.78
CA PRO A 411 7.67 -23.16 -5.71
C PRO A 411 7.84 -21.93 -6.62
N TYR A 412 8.49 -20.91 -6.10
CA TYR A 412 8.86 -19.70 -6.82
C TYR A 412 10.22 -19.20 -6.32
N ARG A 413 11.06 -18.77 -7.26
CA ARG A 413 12.40 -18.27 -6.98
C ARG A 413 12.58 -16.86 -7.53
N SER A 414 12.92 -15.90 -6.68
CA SER A 414 13.32 -14.56 -7.06
C SER A 414 14.65 -14.57 -7.83
N GLY A 415 14.68 -13.96 -9.01
CA GLY A 415 15.84 -14.03 -9.92
C GLY A 415 17.03 -13.14 -9.52
N PHE A 416 16.81 -12.10 -8.73
CA PHE A 416 17.82 -11.06 -8.44
C PHE A 416 18.40 -11.14 -7.02
N PHE A 417 18.39 -12.32 -6.41
CA PHE A 417 19.01 -12.50 -5.11
C PHE A 417 20.54 -12.54 -5.22
N PRO A 418 21.33 -11.88 -4.33
CA PRO A 418 20.90 -11.09 -3.16
C PRO A 418 20.66 -9.60 -3.46
N LEU A 419 20.92 -9.14 -4.69
CA LEU A 419 20.88 -7.70 -5.04
C LEU A 419 19.48 -7.09 -4.87
N GLY A 420 18.43 -7.80 -5.26
CA GLY A 420 17.06 -7.31 -5.17
C GLY A 420 16.65 -6.93 -3.75
N PRO A 421 16.66 -7.86 -2.77
CA PRO A 421 16.31 -7.51 -1.40
C PRO A 421 17.25 -6.50 -0.74
N ILE A 422 18.55 -6.48 -1.09
CA ILE A 422 19.51 -5.47 -0.58
C ILE A 422 19.16 -4.10 -1.13
N PHE A 423 18.95 -3.96 -2.43
CA PHE A 423 18.55 -2.69 -3.06
C PHE A 423 17.25 -2.17 -2.46
N ALA A 424 16.24 -3.03 -2.33
CA ALA A 424 14.97 -2.66 -1.74
C ALA A 424 15.12 -2.20 -0.29
N PHE A 425 15.91 -2.92 0.51
CA PHE A 425 16.17 -2.56 1.90
C PHE A 425 16.88 -1.21 2.03
N VAL A 426 17.96 -1.00 1.25
CA VAL A 426 18.76 0.23 1.31
C VAL A 426 17.93 1.44 0.86
N LEU A 427 17.19 1.31 -0.24
CA LEU A 427 16.36 2.42 -0.75
C LEU A 427 15.19 2.72 0.21
N CYS A 428 14.51 1.71 0.75
CA CYS A 428 13.52 1.90 1.81
C CYS A 428 14.10 2.65 3.02
N LEU A 429 15.30 2.26 3.46
CA LEU A 429 15.95 2.89 4.60
C LEU A 429 16.30 4.36 4.32
N ILE A 430 16.86 4.65 3.13
CA ILE A 430 17.19 6.03 2.71
C ILE A 430 15.92 6.89 2.71
N ILE A 431 14.82 6.41 2.14
CA ILE A 431 13.56 7.15 2.10
C ILE A 431 13.01 7.35 3.50
N THR A 432 12.98 6.29 4.32
CA THR A 432 12.45 6.33 5.68
C THR A 432 13.19 7.34 6.56
N LEU A 433 14.51 7.44 6.41
CA LEU A 433 15.34 8.37 7.19
C LEU A 433 15.45 9.75 6.56
N GLY A 434 15.35 9.84 5.23
CA GLY A 434 15.59 11.06 4.48
C GLY A 434 14.36 11.92 4.20
N GLN A 435 13.14 11.46 4.50
CA GLN A 435 11.90 12.12 4.05
C GLN A 435 11.71 13.57 4.52
N ASN A 436 12.30 13.96 5.64
CA ASN A 436 12.25 15.34 6.17
C ASN A 436 13.61 15.76 6.72
N TYR A 437 14.68 15.39 6.01
CA TYR A 437 16.05 15.69 6.47
C TYR A 437 16.34 17.20 6.52
N GLU A 438 15.67 17.99 5.69
CA GLU A 438 15.82 19.47 5.66
C GLU A 438 15.42 20.11 6.98
N ALA A 439 14.46 19.52 7.71
CA ALA A 439 14.08 20.02 9.03
C ALA A 439 15.23 19.99 10.04
N PHE A 440 16.23 19.14 9.82
CA PHE A 440 17.44 19.10 10.65
C PHE A 440 18.55 20.06 10.18
N LEU A 441 18.45 20.58 8.96
CA LEU A 441 19.41 21.53 8.38
C LEU A 441 18.95 22.98 8.51
N ALA A 442 17.71 23.21 8.94
CA ALA A 442 17.16 24.53 9.16
C ALA A 442 17.81 25.21 10.38
N ASP A 443 17.94 26.55 10.34
CA ASP A 443 18.50 27.35 11.46
C ASP A 443 17.75 27.14 12.77
N THR A 444 16.45 26.85 12.70
CA THR A 444 15.60 26.46 13.85
C THR A 444 14.87 25.18 13.52
N ILE A 445 15.09 24.12 14.34
CA ILE A 445 14.45 22.83 14.12
C ILE A 445 12.97 22.89 14.55
N ASP A 446 12.06 22.63 13.62
CA ASP A 446 10.66 22.41 13.94
C ASP A 446 10.46 20.99 14.50
N TRP A 447 10.58 20.84 15.81
CA TRP A 447 10.39 19.58 16.50
C TRP A 447 8.98 19.00 16.33
N GLY A 448 7.96 19.83 16.06
CA GLY A 448 6.62 19.37 15.77
C GLY A 448 6.57 18.63 14.44
N ALA A 449 7.12 19.21 13.37
CA ALA A 449 7.21 18.58 12.06
C ALA A 449 8.10 17.33 12.07
N VAL A 450 9.25 17.38 12.75
CA VAL A 450 10.15 16.21 12.91
C VAL A 450 9.43 15.07 13.64
N THR A 451 8.75 15.36 14.74
CA THR A 451 8.01 14.33 15.50
C THR A 451 6.88 13.75 14.66
N ALA A 452 6.09 14.56 14.00
CA ALA A 452 4.99 14.10 13.15
C ALA A 452 5.49 13.17 12.02
N THR A 453 6.69 13.44 11.50
CA THR A 453 7.29 12.64 10.42
C THR A 453 7.88 11.32 10.94
N TYR A 454 8.65 11.35 12.02
CA TYR A 454 9.50 10.22 12.42
C TYR A 454 8.98 9.39 13.59
N ILE A 455 7.87 9.78 14.24
CA ILE A 455 7.34 9.10 15.45
C ILE A 455 7.11 7.58 15.25
N GLY A 456 6.82 7.15 14.04
CA GLY A 456 6.62 5.73 13.72
C GLY A 456 7.87 4.88 13.96
N ILE A 457 9.07 5.43 13.75
CA ILE A 457 10.33 4.70 13.94
C ILE A 457 10.57 4.37 15.42
N PRO A 458 10.65 5.36 16.36
CA PRO A 458 10.84 5.05 17.77
C PRO A 458 9.71 4.20 18.34
N LEU A 459 8.46 4.38 17.92
CA LEU A 459 7.35 3.52 18.36
C LEU A 459 7.57 2.07 17.93
N PHE A 460 7.96 1.83 16.68
CA PHE A 460 8.28 0.48 16.19
C PHE A 460 9.42 -0.14 17.01
N LEU A 461 10.50 0.61 17.25
CA LEU A 461 11.66 0.16 18.03
C LEU A 461 11.28 -0.13 19.48
N ILE A 462 10.47 0.72 20.13
CA ILE A 462 9.98 0.50 21.49
C ILE A 462 9.15 -0.79 21.57
N ILE A 463 8.26 -1.02 20.62
CA ILE A 463 7.46 -2.26 20.58
C ILE A 463 8.36 -3.47 20.37
N TRP A 464 9.32 -3.41 19.45
CA TRP A 464 10.24 -4.50 19.16
C TRP A 464 11.14 -4.81 20.37
N PHE A 465 11.90 -3.82 20.86
CA PHE A 465 12.81 -4.01 21.98
C PHE A 465 12.08 -4.28 23.30
N GLY A 466 10.91 -3.66 23.52
CA GLY A 466 10.07 -3.95 24.67
C GLY A 466 9.65 -5.42 24.72
N TYR A 467 9.18 -5.98 23.59
CA TYR A 467 8.86 -7.40 23.49
C TYR A 467 10.11 -8.28 23.68
N LYS A 468 11.21 -7.90 23.03
CA LYS A 468 12.49 -8.62 23.16
C LYS A 468 12.97 -8.72 24.60
N LEU A 469 12.95 -7.62 25.34
CA LEU A 469 13.39 -7.58 26.73
C LEU A 469 12.44 -8.37 27.66
N THR A 470 11.13 -8.28 27.44
CA THR A 470 10.13 -8.96 28.30
C THR A 470 10.06 -10.47 28.06
N LYS A 471 10.29 -10.92 26.83
CA LYS A 471 10.21 -12.34 26.43
C LYS A 471 11.57 -13.02 26.25
N GLY A 472 12.67 -12.26 26.29
CA GLY A 472 14.02 -12.80 26.13
C GLY A 472 14.28 -13.36 24.72
N THR A 473 13.61 -12.83 23.68
CA THR A 473 13.72 -13.36 22.32
C THR A 473 15.12 -13.10 21.72
N ARG A 474 15.53 -13.96 20.79
CA ARG A 474 16.86 -13.90 20.15
C ARG A 474 16.72 -13.96 18.64
N PHE A 475 17.71 -13.39 17.94
CA PHE A 475 17.80 -13.57 16.49
C PHE A 475 17.88 -15.05 16.12
N VAL A 476 17.00 -15.48 15.20
CA VAL A 476 16.98 -16.86 14.71
C VAL A 476 18.29 -17.14 13.97
N ARG A 477 19.04 -18.17 14.38
CA ARG A 477 20.26 -18.59 13.66
C ARG A 477 19.88 -19.29 12.36
N TYR A 478 20.71 -19.16 11.34
CA TYR A 478 20.46 -19.81 10.03
C TYR A 478 20.30 -21.34 10.14
N SER A 479 21.00 -21.97 11.08
CA SER A 479 20.90 -23.41 11.35
C SER A 479 19.67 -23.84 12.15
N GLU A 480 18.98 -22.88 12.77
CA GLU A 480 17.80 -23.12 13.62
C GLU A 480 16.49 -22.76 12.90
N MET A 481 16.60 -22.25 11.64
CA MET A 481 15.42 -21.93 10.86
C MET A 481 14.65 -23.20 10.51
N ASP A 482 13.36 -23.20 10.79
CA ASP A 482 12.49 -24.32 10.43
C ASP A 482 11.92 -24.15 9.02
N PHE A 483 12.09 -25.20 8.21
CA PHE A 483 11.55 -25.27 6.87
C PHE A 483 10.62 -26.50 6.77
N PRO A 484 9.41 -26.35 6.15
CA PRO A 484 8.49 -27.46 5.96
C PRO A 484 9.17 -28.65 5.25
N GLU A 485 8.92 -29.88 5.72
CA GLU A 485 9.58 -31.10 5.21
C GLU A 485 9.42 -31.30 3.70
N ARG A 486 8.29 -30.88 3.14
CA ARG A 486 8.01 -30.96 1.71
C ARG A 486 8.98 -30.16 0.82
N PHE A 487 9.80 -29.29 1.40
CA PHE A 487 10.77 -28.44 0.71
C PHE A 487 12.20 -28.66 1.21
N LYS A 488 12.40 -29.64 2.08
CA LYS A 488 13.74 -30.05 2.57
C LYS A 488 14.53 -30.85 1.54
#